data_0477fea6d3dd299d943285eaa578d52f
#
_entry.id   0477fea6d3dd299d943285eaa578d52f
#
_cell.length_a   1.000
_cell.length_b   1.000
_cell.length_c   1.000
_cell.angle_alpha   90.00
_cell.angle_beta   90.00
_cell.angle_gamma   90.00
#
_symmetry.space_group_name_H-M   'P 1'
#
loop_
_entity.id
_entity.type
_entity.pdbx_description
1 polymer ?
#
loop_
_entity_poly.entity_id
_entity_poly.type
_entity_poly.pdbx_seq_one_letter_code
_entity_poly.pdbx_strand_id
1 'polypeptide(L)'
;MGLRWTEQALKIAEPLWEAVLQHDFVRELRNGTLPDKKLIFYFEQNIHYIDMVVRCRTIAAAKATSDAERDFFLDRTPVVVEELQHQRKMLAALGGNPNAPIAPACHGYTRHILSLAWARRPVEYFGAFLPCPLSYDEIGRHLKDRLTKPSHRDWWEFYMSRDHNEMCDRYRSFVDERVDDVSAAGRNEMLQNFVLSCKYEYWFWDMAYNLETW
;
A
#
# COMPACT_ATOMS: atom_id res chain seq x y z
N MET A 1 0.71 -11.33 27.95
CA MET A 1 1.54 -10.80 26.85
C MET A 1 0.75 -9.62 26.26
N GLY A 2 1.35 -8.43 26.14
CA GLY A 2 0.67 -7.30 25.49
C GLY A 2 0.52 -7.52 23.97
N LEU A 3 -0.34 -6.73 23.32
CA LEU A 3 -0.47 -6.74 21.86
C LEU A 3 0.84 -6.30 21.22
N ARG A 4 1.21 -6.90 20.09
CA ARG A 4 2.32 -6.43 19.24
C ARG A 4 2.00 -5.04 18.71
N TRP A 5 3.00 -4.28 18.30
CA TRP A 5 2.80 -2.92 17.80
C TRP A 5 1.85 -2.88 16.59
N THR A 6 2.01 -3.81 15.66
CA THR A 6 1.16 -3.89 14.47
C THR A 6 -0.29 -4.22 14.81
N GLU A 7 -0.54 -5.05 15.82
CA GLU A 7 -1.90 -5.35 16.33
C GLU A 7 -2.52 -4.12 17.02
N GLN A 8 -1.73 -3.36 17.77
CA GLN A 8 -2.16 -2.10 18.39
C GLN A 8 -2.52 -1.05 17.33
N ALA A 9 -1.68 -0.92 16.28
CA ALA A 9 -1.90 0.02 15.19
C ALA A 9 -3.20 -0.26 14.44
N LEU A 10 -3.45 -1.53 14.10
CA LEU A 10 -4.70 -1.96 13.46
C LEU A 10 -5.91 -1.72 14.35
N LYS A 11 -5.82 -2.03 15.64
CA LYS A 11 -6.91 -1.78 16.59
C LYS A 11 -7.24 -0.29 16.73
N ILE A 12 -6.23 0.58 16.75
CA ILE A 12 -6.44 2.04 16.81
C ILE A 12 -7.08 2.56 15.51
N ALA A 13 -6.71 1.98 14.38
CA ALA A 13 -7.23 2.36 13.07
C ALA A 13 -8.57 1.67 12.70
N GLU A 14 -9.11 0.77 13.54
CA GLU A 14 -10.20 -0.17 13.20
C GLU A 14 -11.37 0.46 12.45
N PRO A 15 -12.00 1.59 12.88
CA PRO A 15 -13.13 2.17 12.14
C PRO A 15 -12.74 2.66 10.74
N LEU A 16 -11.53 3.18 10.59
CA LEU A 16 -11.01 3.65 9.31
C LEU A 16 -10.59 2.49 8.43
N TRP A 17 -10.01 1.45 9.04
CA TRP A 17 -9.63 0.21 8.37
C TRP A 17 -10.84 -0.46 7.72
N GLU A 18 -11.93 -0.61 8.48
CA GLU A 18 -13.19 -1.13 7.95
C GLU A 18 -13.74 -0.27 6.79
N ALA A 19 -13.64 1.06 6.89
CA ALA A 19 -14.06 1.96 5.81
C ALA A 19 -13.24 1.75 4.52
N VAL A 20 -11.92 1.48 4.64
CA VAL A 20 -11.06 1.14 3.49
C VAL A 20 -11.51 -0.17 2.85
N LEU A 21 -11.75 -1.22 3.64
CA LEU A 21 -12.13 -2.54 3.14
C LEU A 21 -13.54 -2.57 2.52
N GLN A 22 -14.45 -1.72 3.01
CA GLN A 22 -15.85 -1.66 2.58
C GLN A 22 -16.12 -0.53 1.57
N HIS A 23 -15.08 0.15 1.08
CA HIS A 23 -15.24 1.26 0.14
C HIS A 23 -15.99 0.84 -1.13
N ASP A 24 -16.81 1.74 -1.69
CA ASP A 24 -17.63 1.47 -2.86
C ASP A 24 -16.81 1.00 -4.07
N PHE A 25 -15.61 1.52 -4.25
CA PHE A 25 -14.67 1.04 -5.27
C PHE A 25 -14.39 -0.47 -5.11
N VAL A 26 -14.06 -0.90 -3.88
CA VAL A 26 -13.77 -2.31 -3.57
C VAL A 26 -15.02 -3.18 -3.71
N ARG A 27 -16.16 -2.68 -3.26
CA ARG A 27 -17.44 -3.39 -3.37
C ARG A 27 -17.85 -3.59 -4.82
N GLU A 28 -17.76 -2.56 -5.67
CA GLU A 28 -18.11 -2.65 -7.09
C GLU A 28 -17.10 -3.49 -7.87
N LEU A 29 -15.81 -3.40 -7.51
CA LEU A 29 -14.77 -4.29 -8.05
C LEU A 29 -15.13 -5.76 -7.81
N ARG A 30 -15.46 -6.11 -6.57
CA ARG A 30 -15.88 -7.47 -6.19
C ARG A 30 -17.10 -7.96 -6.96
N ASN A 31 -18.09 -7.10 -7.15
CA ASN A 31 -19.33 -7.44 -7.83
C ASN A 31 -19.21 -7.38 -9.36
N GLY A 32 -18.06 -6.96 -9.90
CA GLY A 32 -17.84 -6.80 -11.34
C GLY A 32 -18.60 -5.63 -11.96
N THR A 33 -19.10 -4.70 -11.14
CA THR A 33 -19.89 -3.53 -11.57
C THR A 33 -19.08 -2.24 -11.65
N LEU A 34 -17.80 -2.27 -11.22
CA LEU A 34 -16.93 -1.10 -11.27
C LEU A 34 -16.78 -0.62 -12.73
N PRO A 35 -17.10 0.65 -13.04
CA PRO A 35 -16.92 1.20 -14.38
C PRO A 35 -15.45 1.23 -14.79
N ASP A 36 -15.13 0.82 -16.01
CA ASP A 36 -13.76 0.74 -16.52
C ASP A 36 -13.02 2.08 -16.41
N LYS A 37 -13.69 3.22 -16.58
CA LYS A 37 -13.10 4.56 -16.41
C LYS A 37 -12.52 4.79 -15.01
N LYS A 38 -13.14 4.24 -13.95
CA LYS A 38 -12.65 4.34 -12.56
C LYS A 38 -11.42 3.45 -12.36
N LEU A 39 -11.43 2.26 -12.95
CA LEU A 39 -10.29 1.34 -12.92
C LEU A 39 -9.10 1.91 -13.70
N ILE A 40 -9.33 2.48 -14.88
CA ILE A 40 -8.30 3.17 -15.68
C ILE A 40 -7.67 4.29 -14.85
N PHE A 41 -8.49 5.18 -14.29
CA PHE A 41 -8.01 6.29 -13.47
C PHE A 41 -7.24 5.81 -12.23
N TYR A 42 -7.69 4.73 -11.57
CA TYR A 42 -6.94 4.09 -10.51
C TYR A 42 -5.53 3.70 -10.96
N PHE A 43 -5.38 2.99 -12.09
CA PHE A 43 -4.07 2.59 -12.58
C PHE A 43 -3.20 3.79 -12.99
N GLU A 44 -3.78 4.81 -13.58
CA GLU A 44 -3.07 6.07 -13.89
C GLU A 44 -2.45 6.70 -12.64
N GLN A 45 -3.12 6.62 -11.50
CA GLN A 45 -2.61 7.12 -10.24
C GLN A 45 -1.68 6.13 -9.53
N ASN A 46 -2.00 4.83 -9.58
CA ASN A 46 -1.26 3.82 -8.84
C ASN A 46 0.15 3.58 -9.39
N ILE A 47 0.39 3.79 -10.69
CA ILE A 47 1.76 3.76 -11.24
C ILE A 47 2.66 4.84 -10.64
N HIS A 48 2.12 6.03 -10.29
CA HIS A 48 2.89 7.06 -9.55
C HIS A 48 3.19 6.60 -8.12
N TYR A 49 2.21 5.97 -7.47
CA TYR A 49 2.37 5.48 -6.10
C TYR A 49 3.41 4.36 -6.02
N ILE A 50 3.33 3.34 -6.88
CA ILE A 50 4.27 2.21 -6.87
C ILE A 50 5.70 2.67 -7.22
N ASP A 51 5.87 3.58 -8.20
CA ASP A 51 7.18 4.17 -8.50
C ASP A 51 7.77 4.86 -7.25
N MET A 52 6.94 5.56 -6.49
CA MET A 52 7.38 6.18 -5.24
C MET A 52 7.73 5.14 -4.16
N VAL A 53 7.00 4.03 -4.06
CA VAL A 53 7.33 2.92 -3.16
C VAL A 53 8.71 2.35 -3.46
N VAL A 54 9.05 2.14 -4.75
CA VAL A 54 10.40 1.68 -5.15
C VAL A 54 11.46 2.64 -4.64
N ARG A 55 11.27 3.95 -4.81
CA ARG A 55 12.21 4.99 -4.33
C ARG A 55 12.34 4.98 -2.81
N CYS A 56 11.23 4.92 -2.08
CA CYS A 56 11.24 4.88 -0.63
C CYS A 56 11.96 3.64 -0.08
N ARG A 57 11.74 2.47 -0.69
CA ARG A 57 12.47 1.23 -0.33
C ARG A 57 13.98 1.37 -0.56
N THR A 58 14.38 1.97 -1.68
CA THR A 58 15.80 2.22 -1.98
C THR A 58 16.44 3.17 -0.97
N ILE A 59 15.73 4.24 -0.56
CA ILE A 59 16.17 5.17 0.48
C ILE A 59 16.30 4.43 1.83
N ALA A 60 15.32 3.60 2.20
CA ALA A 60 15.35 2.82 3.42
C ALA A 60 16.53 1.84 3.44
N ALA A 61 16.79 1.16 2.31
CA ALA A 61 17.96 0.29 2.16
C ALA A 61 19.28 1.06 2.34
N ALA A 62 19.40 2.26 1.75
CA ALA A 62 20.60 3.10 1.87
C ALA A 62 20.83 3.63 3.32
N LYS A 63 19.76 3.72 4.12
CA LYS A 63 19.79 4.16 5.53
C LYS A 63 19.86 3.00 6.52
N ALA A 64 19.82 1.76 6.05
CA ALA A 64 19.87 0.58 6.89
C ALA A 64 21.15 0.55 7.75
N THR A 65 21.03 0.11 8.98
CA THR A 65 22.13 0.05 9.96
C THR A 65 22.77 -1.33 10.06
N SER A 66 22.22 -2.33 9.34
CA SER A 66 22.77 -3.67 9.24
C SER A 66 22.51 -4.27 7.84
N ASP A 67 23.31 -5.28 7.48
CA ASP A 67 23.12 -6.03 6.23
C ASP A 67 21.72 -6.66 6.14
N ALA A 68 21.25 -7.25 7.23
CA ALA A 68 19.93 -7.88 7.31
C ALA A 68 18.78 -6.86 7.08
N GLU A 69 18.91 -5.63 7.60
CA GLU A 69 17.93 -4.57 7.37
C GLU A 69 17.99 -4.07 5.92
N ARG A 70 19.20 -3.88 5.38
CA ARG A 70 19.39 -3.51 3.97
C ARG A 70 18.77 -4.54 3.04
N ASP A 71 19.10 -5.81 3.26
CA ASP A 71 18.66 -6.90 2.42
C ASP A 71 17.14 -7.09 2.49
N PHE A 72 16.50 -6.88 3.64
CA PHE A 72 15.05 -6.84 3.77
C PHE A 72 14.38 -5.86 2.79
N PHE A 73 14.94 -4.67 2.61
CA PHE A 73 14.40 -3.69 1.66
C PHE A 73 14.74 -4.04 0.21
N LEU A 74 15.93 -4.56 -0.06
CA LEU A 74 16.38 -4.87 -1.42
C LEU A 74 15.72 -6.14 -1.98
N ASP A 75 15.55 -7.19 -1.19
CA ASP A 75 15.01 -8.49 -1.63
C ASP A 75 13.67 -8.37 -2.37
N ARG A 76 12.80 -7.47 -1.95
CA ARG A 76 11.46 -7.32 -2.52
C ARG A 76 11.32 -6.14 -3.48
N THR A 77 12.35 -5.34 -3.66
CA THR A 77 12.32 -4.24 -4.62
C THR A 77 12.10 -4.72 -6.06
N PRO A 78 12.72 -5.81 -6.55
CA PRO A 78 12.41 -6.35 -7.87
C PRO A 78 10.94 -6.72 -8.06
N VAL A 79 10.30 -7.34 -7.06
CA VAL A 79 8.88 -7.72 -7.10
C VAL A 79 7.99 -6.48 -7.24
N VAL A 80 8.29 -5.39 -6.52
CA VAL A 80 7.54 -4.13 -6.65
C VAL A 80 7.75 -3.50 -8.03
N VAL A 81 8.94 -3.63 -8.62
CA VAL A 81 9.21 -3.18 -10.00
C VAL A 81 8.43 -4.03 -11.00
N GLU A 82 8.34 -5.34 -10.81
CA GLU A 82 7.53 -6.23 -11.66
C GLU A 82 6.04 -5.88 -11.57
N GLU A 83 5.53 -5.61 -10.36
CA GLU A 83 4.17 -5.11 -10.15
C GLU A 83 3.92 -3.81 -10.93
N LEU A 84 4.84 -2.84 -10.85
CA LEU A 84 4.74 -1.59 -11.62
C LEU A 84 4.67 -1.85 -13.13
N GLN A 85 5.49 -2.76 -13.65
CA GLN A 85 5.45 -3.11 -15.07
C GLN A 85 4.17 -3.83 -15.46
N HIS A 86 3.66 -4.71 -14.59
CA HIS A 86 2.38 -5.39 -14.81
C HIS A 86 1.23 -4.37 -14.89
N GLN A 87 1.15 -3.44 -13.94
CA GLN A 87 0.11 -2.40 -13.95
C GLN A 87 0.20 -1.45 -15.15
N ARG A 88 1.40 -1.13 -15.62
CA ARG A 88 1.58 -0.37 -16.87
C ARG A 88 1.03 -1.13 -18.09
N LYS A 89 1.24 -2.44 -18.16
CA LYS A 89 0.66 -3.28 -19.23
C LYS A 89 -0.85 -3.31 -19.17
N MET A 90 -1.42 -3.47 -17.97
CA MET A 90 -2.88 -3.44 -17.78
C MET A 90 -3.47 -2.08 -18.18
N LEU A 91 -2.85 -0.99 -17.75
CA LEU A 91 -3.26 0.36 -18.14
C LEU A 91 -3.27 0.54 -19.66
N ALA A 92 -2.21 0.10 -20.34
CA ALA A 92 -2.13 0.16 -21.80
C ALA A 92 -3.20 -0.69 -22.47
N ALA A 93 -3.49 -1.89 -21.96
CA ALA A 93 -4.54 -2.75 -22.48
C ALA A 93 -5.95 -2.15 -22.32
N LEU A 94 -6.16 -1.33 -21.29
CA LEU A 94 -7.40 -0.59 -21.05
C LEU A 94 -7.48 0.75 -21.80
N GLY A 95 -6.42 1.15 -22.53
CA GLY A 95 -6.37 2.42 -23.26
C GLY A 95 -6.18 3.65 -22.38
N GLY A 96 -5.66 3.48 -21.17
CA GLY A 96 -5.39 4.59 -20.26
C GLY A 96 -4.10 5.35 -20.58
N ASN A 97 -3.89 6.48 -19.93
CA ASN A 97 -2.77 7.39 -20.15
C ASN A 97 -1.62 7.14 -19.14
N PRO A 98 -0.48 6.56 -19.55
CA PRO A 98 0.65 6.31 -18.66
C PRO A 98 1.34 7.59 -18.17
N ASN A 99 1.03 8.76 -18.76
CA ASN A 99 1.54 10.08 -18.40
C ASN A 99 0.44 10.97 -17.79
N ALA A 100 -0.62 10.38 -17.24
CA ALA A 100 -1.67 11.13 -16.57
C ALA A 100 -1.06 11.95 -15.41
N PRO A 101 -1.51 13.21 -15.21
CA PRO A 101 -1.04 14.03 -14.10
C PRO A 101 -1.43 13.37 -12.76
N ILE A 102 -0.56 13.52 -11.77
CA ILE A 102 -0.82 13.01 -10.43
C ILE A 102 -1.97 13.77 -9.78
N ALA A 103 -2.95 13.06 -9.24
CA ALA A 103 -4.10 13.62 -8.54
C ALA A 103 -3.79 13.99 -7.07
N PRO A 104 -4.59 14.88 -6.43
CA PRO A 104 -4.32 15.39 -5.09
C PRO A 104 -4.06 14.34 -4.02
N ALA A 105 -4.91 13.32 -3.90
CA ALA A 105 -4.76 12.26 -2.89
C ALA A 105 -3.51 11.41 -3.13
N CYS A 106 -3.24 11.01 -4.37
CA CYS A 106 -2.02 10.29 -4.74
C CYS A 106 -0.77 11.14 -4.48
N HIS A 107 -0.80 12.44 -4.82
CA HIS A 107 0.30 13.35 -4.50
C HIS A 107 0.54 13.43 -3.00
N GLY A 108 -0.52 13.66 -2.21
CA GLY A 108 -0.41 13.72 -0.75
C GLY A 108 0.20 12.44 -0.16
N TYR A 109 -0.31 11.28 -0.57
CA TYR A 109 0.16 10.00 -0.06
C TYR A 109 1.63 9.72 -0.44
N THR A 110 2.00 9.94 -1.70
CA THR A 110 3.39 9.76 -2.15
C THR A 110 4.36 10.70 -1.41
N ARG A 111 3.98 11.95 -1.13
CA ARG A 111 4.80 12.89 -0.35
C ARG A 111 4.89 12.50 1.11
N HIS A 112 3.80 11.98 1.69
CA HIS A 112 3.81 11.47 3.07
C HIS A 112 4.85 10.36 3.22
N ILE A 113 4.77 9.27 2.45
CA ILE A 113 5.72 8.15 2.57
C ILE A 113 7.16 8.55 2.23
N LEU A 114 7.36 9.42 1.22
CA LEU A 114 8.69 9.90 0.84
C LEU A 114 9.33 10.73 1.95
N SER A 115 8.56 11.63 2.57
CA SER A 115 9.06 12.47 3.67
C SER A 115 9.55 11.62 4.85
N LEU A 116 8.82 10.55 5.18
CA LEU A 116 9.21 9.63 6.24
C LEU A 116 10.42 8.77 5.86
N ALA A 117 10.48 8.29 4.61
CA ALA A 117 11.64 7.55 4.13
C ALA A 117 12.94 8.36 4.25
N TRP A 118 12.89 9.66 4.00
CA TRP A 118 14.05 10.55 4.18
C TRP A 118 14.31 10.92 5.63
N ALA A 119 13.28 11.32 6.38
CA ALA A 119 13.44 11.95 7.68
C ALA A 119 13.56 10.95 8.84
N ARG A 120 13.06 9.73 8.70
CA ARG A 120 12.93 8.76 9.78
C ARG A 120 13.82 7.52 9.58
N ARG A 121 14.01 6.73 10.66
CA ARG A 121 14.66 5.42 10.58
C ARG A 121 13.85 4.48 9.68
N PRO A 122 14.49 3.46 9.06
CA PRO A 122 13.78 2.53 8.18
C PRO A 122 12.54 1.88 8.80
N VAL A 123 12.60 1.49 10.09
CA VAL A 123 11.45 0.90 10.81
C VAL A 123 10.32 1.91 11.02
N GLU A 124 10.63 3.17 11.28
CA GLU A 124 9.62 4.22 11.50
C GLU A 124 8.89 4.56 10.19
N TYR A 125 9.64 4.70 9.09
CA TYR A 125 9.06 4.83 7.74
C TYR A 125 8.18 3.63 7.41
N PHE A 126 8.68 2.42 7.70
CA PHE A 126 8.00 1.19 7.30
C PHE A 126 6.69 0.98 8.06
N GLY A 127 6.62 1.43 9.33
CA GLY A 127 5.37 1.47 10.08
C GLY A 127 4.27 2.27 9.39
N ALA A 128 4.62 3.41 8.75
CA ALA A 128 3.67 4.20 7.95
C ALA A 128 3.36 3.58 6.59
N PHE A 129 4.24 2.76 6.03
CA PHE A 129 4.02 2.06 4.77
C PHE A 129 3.08 0.86 4.90
N LEU A 130 3.02 0.22 6.08
CA LEU A 130 2.27 -1.02 6.32
C LEU A 130 0.79 -0.99 5.89
N PRO A 131 0.01 0.11 6.06
CA PRO A 131 -1.40 0.11 5.66
C PRO A 131 -1.63 -0.33 4.21
N CYS A 132 -0.77 0.08 3.27
CA CYS A 132 -0.90 -0.28 1.87
C CYS A 132 -0.86 -1.82 1.66
N PRO A 133 0.25 -2.54 1.91
CA PRO A 133 0.29 -3.98 1.65
C PRO A 133 -0.72 -4.77 2.48
N LEU A 134 -1.00 -4.35 3.72
CA LEU A 134 -1.91 -5.06 4.62
C LEU A 134 -3.38 -4.92 4.20
N SER A 135 -3.82 -3.75 3.73
CA SER A 135 -5.19 -3.57 3.23
C SER A 135 -5.43 -4.38 1.96
N TYR A 136 -4.47 -4.40 1.05
CA TYR A 136 -4.55 -5.21 -0.16
C TYR A 136 -4.53 -6.72 0.13
N ASP A 137 -3.74 -7.17 1.10
CA ASP A 137 -3.76 -8.55 1.58
C ASP A 137 -5.15 -8.95 2.10
N GLU A 138 -5.75 -8.11 2.94
CA GLU A 138 -7.05 -8.39 3.53
C GLU A 138 -8.17 -8.30 2.49
N ILE A 139 -8.18 -7.30 1.63
CA ILE A 139 -9.11 -7.21 0.49
C ILE A 139 -8.96 -8.44 -0.41
N GLY A 140 -7.73 -8.83 -0.75
CA GLY A 140 -7.43 -10.00 -1.57
C GLY A 140 -8.02 -11.29 -1.00
N ARG A 141 -7.90 -11.51 0.30
CA ARG A 141 -8.53 -12.66 1.00
C ARG A 141 -10.06 -12.67 0.88
N HIS A 142 -10.68 -11.47 0.94
CA HIS A 142 -12.14 -11.34 0.80
C HIS A 142 -12.62 -11.41 -0.65
N LEU A 143 -11.76 -11.09 -1.63
CA LEU A 143 -12.07 -11.15 -3.06
C LEU A 143 -11.85 -12.53 -3.67
N LYS A 144 -11.09 -13.40 -3.00
CA LYS A 144 -10.81 -14.76 -3.48
C LYS A 144 -12.12 -15.47 -3.81
N ASP A 145 -12.18 -16.03 -5.01
CA ASP A 145 -13.36 -16.73 -5.55
C ASP A 145 -14.62 -15.86 -5.82
N ARG A 146 -14.52 -14.53 -5.70
CA ARG A 146 -15.64 -13.60 -5.90
C ARG A 146 -15.49 -12.67 -7.09
N LEU A 147 -14.30 -12.56 -7.68
CA LEU A 147 -14.05 -11.72 -8.84
C LEU A 147 -14.64 -12.36 -10.11
N THR A 148 -15.59 -11.67 -10.71
CA THR A 148 -16.32 -12.17 -11.89
C THR A 148 -15.68 -11.75 -13.22
N LYS A 149 -15.09 -10.55 -13.29
CA LYS A 149 -14.40 -10.07 -14.50
C LYS A 149 -12.97 -10.59 -14.59
N PRO A 150 -12.52 -11.15 -15.74
CA PRO A 150 -11.14 -11.64 -15.90
C PRO A 150 -10.07 -10.57 -15.65
N SER A 151 -10.28 -9.32 -16.12
CA SER A 151 -9.35 -8.21 -15.91
C SER A 151 -9.18 -7.84 -14.42
N HIS A 152 -10.26 -7.93 -13.64
CA HIS A 152 -10.18 -7.69 -12.19
C HIS A 152 -9.44 -8.83 -11.51
N ARG A 153 -9.65 -10.07 -11.93
CA ARG A 153 -8.96 -11.25 -11.40
C ARG A 153 -7.46 -11.19 -11.70
N ASP A 154 -7.05 -10.86 -12.93
CA ASP A 154 -5.67 -10.72 -13.35
C ASP A 154 -4.93 -9.68 -12.49
N TRP A 155 -5.56 -8.52 -12.22
CA TRP A 155 -5.00 -7.51 -11.33
C TRP A 155 -4.81 -8.03 -9.90
N TRP A 156 -5.83 -8.73 -9.34
CA TRP A 156 -5.81 -9.14 -7.94
C TRP A 156 -5.11 -10.47 -7.69
N GLU A 157 -4.72 -11.21 -8.72
CA GLU A 157 -4.07 -12.52 -8.59
C GLU A 157 -2.82 -12.46 -7.70
N PHE A 158 -2.00 -11.43 -7.85
CA PHE A 158 -0.83 -11.20 -7.01
C PHE A 158 -1.22 -11.04 -5.52
N TYR A 159 -2.18 -10.17 -5.21
CA TYR A 159 -2.61 -9.89 -3.84
C TYR A 159 -3.37 -11.05 -3.18
N MET A 160 -3.92 -11.96 -3.97
CA MET A 160 -4.56 -13.19 -3.50
C MET A 160 -3.57 -14.36 -3.35
N SER A 161 -2.31 -14.16 -3.73
CA SER A 161 -1.30 -15.22 -3.72
C SER A 161 -0.79 -15.51 -2.31
N ARG A 162 -0.31 -16.75 -2.10
CA ARG A 162 0.39 -17.12 -0.88
C ARG A 162 1.65 -16.29 -0.64
N ASP A 163 2.39 -15.99 -1.70
CA ASP A 163 3.62 -15.19 -1.63
C ASP A 163 3.36 -13.78 -1.08
N HIS A 164 2.22 -13.18 -1.47
CA HIS A 164 1.82 -11.87 -0.94
C HIS A 164 1.48 -11.96 0.55
N ASN A 165 0.73 -12.99 0.97
CA ASN A 165 0.38 -13.19 2.38
C ASN A 165 1.65 -13.37 3.24
N GLU A 166 2.58 -14.25 2.82
CA GLU A 166 3.85 -14.47 3.52
C GLU A 166 4.72 -13.20 3.57
N MET A 167 4.68 -12.38 2.50
CA MET A 167 5.34 -11.07 2.47
C MET A 167 4.74 -10.13 3.52
N CYS A 168 3.42 -10.06 3.64
CA CYS A 168 2.75 -9.23 4.64
C CYS A 168 3.08 -9.65 6.06
N ASP A 169 3.18 -10.95 6.34
CA ASP A 169 3.61 -11.47 7.63
C ASP A 169 5.07 -11.09 7.95
N ARG A 170 5.97 -11.19 6.95
CA ARG A 170 7.36 -10.70 7.10
C ARG A 170 7.42 -9.19 7.36
N TYR A 171 6.55 -8.41 6.76
CA TYR A 171 6.48 -6.97 6.97
C TYR A 171 6.02 -6.61 8.38
N ARG A 172 5.02 -7.31 8.92
CA ARG A 172 4.62 -7.18 10.33
C ARG A 172 5.75 -7.53 11.26
N SER A 173 6.39 -8.69 11.06
CA SER A 173 7.50 -9.15 11.88
C SER A 173 8.67 -8.16 11.87
N PHE A 174 8.99 -7.59 10.72
CA PHE A 174 10.07 -6.59 10.62
C PHE A 174 9.87 -5.41 11.56
N VAL A 175 8.64 -4.88 11.64
CA VAL A 175 8.31 -3.76 12.53
C VAL A 175 8.25 -4.22 13.98
N ASP A 176 7.52 -5.30 14.27
CA ASP A 176 7.30 -5.80 15.63
C ASP A 176 8.60 -6.19 16.35
N GLU A 177 9.61 -6.69 15.62
CA GLU A 177 10.92 -7.06 16.17
C GLU A 177 11.83 -5.85 16.46
N ARG A 178 11.60 -4.70 15.81
CA ARG A 178 12.50 -3.53 15.86
C ARG A 178 11.91 -2.32 16.56
N VAL A 179 10.61 -2.36 16.82
CA VAL A 179 9.89 -1.20 17.40
C VAL A 179 10.35 -0.90 18.83
N ASP A 180 10.85 -1.88 19.55
CA ASP A 180 11.35 -1.67 20.92
C ASP A 180 12.63 -0.81 20.96
N ASP A 181 13.39 -0.76 19.87
CA ASP A 181 14.55 0.12 19.69
C ASP A 181 14.15 1.57 19.35
N VAL A 182 12.86 1.84 19.16
CA VAL A 182 12.31 3.17 18.91
C VAL A 182 11.87 3.80 20.24
N SER A 183 12.16 5.07 20.44
CA SER A 183 11.73 5.80 21.64
C SER A 183 10.20 5.79 21.79
N ALA A 184 9.68 5.98 23.01
CA ALA A 184 8.24 6.06 23.25
C ALA A 184 7.55 7.15 22.39
N ALA A 185 8.21 8.31 22.23
CA ALA A 185 7.72 9.38 21.36
C ALA A 185 7.71 8.95 19.88
N GLY A 186 8.75 8.28 19.42
CA GLY A 186 8.83 7.74 18.06
C GLY A 186 7.77 6.68 17.80
N ARG A 187 7.52 5.75 18.73
CA ARG A 187 6.44 4.77 18.61
C ARG A 187 5.05 5.40 18.50
N ASN A 188 4.81 6.47 19.28
CA ASN A 188 3.56 7.22 19.17
C ASN A 188 3.42 7.91 17.81
N GLU A 189 4.49 8.52 17.30
CA GLU A 189 4.52 9.12 15.96
C GLU A 189 4.30 8.05 14.86
N MET A 190 4.89 6.87 14.98
CA MET A 190 4.63 5.74 14.08
C MET A 190 3.14 5.36 14.04
N LEU A 191 2.46 5.32 15.20
CA LEU A 191 1.02 5.06 15.26
C LEU A 191 0.21 6.16 14.55
N GLN A 192 0.56 7.43 14.77
CA GLN A 192 -0.10 8.55 14.08
C GLN A 192 0.09 8.47 12.56
N ASN A 193 1.29 8.14 12.11
CA ASN A 193 1.60 7.98 10.69
C ASN A 193 0.91 6.75 10.08
N PHE A 194 0.77 5.65 10.82
CA PHE A 194 -0.02 4.49 10.40
C PHE A 194 -1.49 4.87 10.17
N VAL A 195 -2.10 5.56 11.14
CA VAL A 195 -3.50 6.03 11.02
C VAL A 195 -3.65 7.02 9.87
N LEU A 196 -2.67 7.92 9.66
CA LEU A 196 -2.68 8.85 8.53
C LEU A 196 -2.57 8.10 7.19
N SER A 197 -1.75 7.07 7.11
CA SER A 197 -1.66 6.23 5.90
C SER A 197 -2.97 5.47 5.64
N CYS A 198 -3.67 4.98 6.67
CA CYS A 198 -5.01 4.42 6.50
C CYS A 198 -6.01 5.44 5.92
N LYS A 199 -5.90 6.73 6.30
CA LYS A 199 -6.71 7.80 5.66
C LYS A 199 -6.34 7.96 4.19
N TYR A 200 -5.05 7.90 3.85
CA TYR A 200 -4.62 7.95 2.46
C TYR A 200 -5.07 6.74 1.65
N GLU A 201 -5.13 5.53 2.23
CA GLU A 201 -5.73 4.36 1.56
C GLU A 201 -7.21 4.63 1.22
N TYR A 202 -7.98 5.15 2.19
CA TYR A 202 -9.38 5.53 1.96
C TYR A 202 -9.50 6.60 0.87
N TRP A 203 -8.73 7.70 0.96
CA TRP A 203 -8.76 8.78 -0.02
C TRP A 203 -8.27 8.34 -1.40
N PHE A 204 -7.40 7.34 -1.47
CA PHE A 204 -6.95 6.79 -2.75
C PHE A 204 -8.10 6.07 -3.48
N TRP A 205 -8.90 5.28 -2.74
CA TRP A 205 -10.10 4.67 -3.29
C TRP A 205 -11.13 5.74 -3.67
N ASP A 206 -11.35 6.74 -2.83
CA ASP A 206 -12.33 7.80 -3.03
C ASP A 206 -11.96 8.66 -4.25
N MET A 207 -10.70 9.05 -4.38
CA MET A 207 -10.13 9.73 -5.55
C MET A 207 -10.40 8.93 -6.84
N ALA A 208 -10.11 7.64 -6.85
CA ALA A 208 -10.31 6.80 -8.02
C ALA A 208 -11.80 6.59 -8.33
N TYR A 209 -12.62 6.48 -7.30
CA TYR A 209 -14.07 6.32 -7.44
C TYR A 209 -14.75 7.57 -7.99
N ASN A 210 -14.34 8.74 -7.54
CA ASN A 210 -14.90 10.03 -7.95
C ASN A 210 -14.20 10.67 -9.16
N LEU A 211 -13.08 10.07 -9.65
CA LEU A 211 -12.22 10.62 -10.72
C LEU A 211 -11.67 12.00 -10.35
N GLU A 212 -11.21 12.14 -9.12
CA GLU A 212 -10.80 13.42 -8.54
C GLU A 212 -9.50 13.93 -9.17
N THR A 213 -9.48 15.19 -9.59
CA THR A 213 -8.31 15.90 -10.13
C THR A 213 -8.13 17.25 -9.43
N TRP A 214 -7.02 17.94 -9.72
CA TRP A 214 -6.80 19.33 -9.26
C TRP A 214 -7.86 20.28 -9.78
#